data_40d5e5c70442a56bff0511e6ad3fb2f7
#
_entry.id   40d5e5c70442a56bff0511e6ad3fb2f7
#
_cell.length_a   1.000
_cell.length_b   1.000
_cell.length_c   1.000
_cell.angle_alpha   90.00
_cell.angle_beta   90.00
_cell.angle_gamma   90.00
#
_symmetry.space_group_name_H-M   'P 1'
#
loop_
_entity.id
_entity.type
_entity.pdbx_description
1 polymer ?
#
loop_
_entity_poly.entity_id
_entity_poly.type
_entity_poly.pdbx_seq_one_letter_code
_entity_poly.pdbx_strand_id
1 'polypeptide(L)'
;MMKVTLTNEILSYITEIEHNRYKVSSVKLSKPVMNRLRKNSKKKSSYASNKIEGNPLSEKQVDEVIERDERKHYLKPEQEVRNYFLALNFLEEKVSKKEKFSQKLILFLGKTLQILASVFLTNNGNLV
;
A
#
# COMPACT_ATOMS: atom_id res chain seq x y z
N MET A 1 -22.78 -17.18 13.10
CA MET A 1 -22.58 -15.89 13.77
C MET A 1 -21.38 -16.03 14.72
N MET A 2 -20.33 -15.31 14.48
CA MET A 2 -19.13 -15.37 15.33
C MET A 2 -19.42 -14.62 16.64
N LYS A 3 -19.35 -15.30 17.78
CA LYS A 3 -19.48 -14.68 19.10
C LYS A 3 -18.11 -14.15 19.52
N VAL A 4 -17.98 -12.84 19.66
CA VAL A 4 -16.77 -12.20 20.21
C VAL A 4 -17.01 -11.95 21.69
N THR A 5 -16.14 -12.51 22.55
CA THR A 5 -16.17 -12.24 23.99
C THR A 5 -15.19 -11.09 24.28
N LEU A 6 -15.71 -10.00 24.82
CA LEU A 6 -14.90 -8.88 25.27
C LEU A 6 -14.29 -9.20 26.63
N THR A 7 -12.97 -9.33 26.68
CA THR A 7 -12.22 -9.48 27.93
C THR A 7 -11.76 -8.10 28.43
N ASN A 8 -11.39 -8.01 29.71
CA ASN A 8 -10.83 -6.78 30.28
C ASN A 8 -9.55 -6.35 29.56
N GLU A 9 -8.76 -7.31 29.07
CA GLU A 9 -7.56 -7.05 28.28
C GLU A 9 -7.89 -6.41 26.93
N ILE A 10 -8.88 -6.92 26.20
CA ILE A 10 -9.37 -6.32 24.95
C ILE A 10 -9.89 -4.91 25.18
N LEU A 11 -10.64 -4.67 26.25
CA LEU A 11 -11.13 -3.35 26.62
C LEU A 11 -9.99 -2.37 26.91
N SER A 12 -8.94 -2.83 27.59
CA SER A 12 -7.73 -2.03 27.85
C SER A 12 -7.05 -1.63 26.55
N TYR A 13 -6.86 -2.56 25.60
CA TYR A 13 -6.28 -2.24 24.30
C TYR A 13 -7.14 -1.28 23.47
N ILE A 14 -8.45 -1.43 23.47
CA ILE A 14 -9.36 -0.50 22.81
C ILE A 14 -9.20 0.91 23.38
N THR A 15 -9.14 1.04 24.69
CA THR A 15 -8.97 2.32 25.38
C THR A 15 -7.63 2.97 25.02
N GLU A 16 -6.55 2.18 24.98
CA GLU A 16 -5.23 2.65 24.59
C GLU A 16 -5.20 3.12 23.11
N ILE A 17 -5.82 2.36 22.22
CA ILE A 17 -5.96 2.71 20.79
C ILE A 17 -6.70 4.04 20.64
N GLU A 18 -7.84 4.22 21.31
CA GLU A 18 -8.62 5.45 21.25
C GLU A 18 -7.87 6.64 21.85
N HIS A 19 -7.12 6.44 22.92
CA HIS A 19 -6.27 7.48 23.49
C HIS A 19 -5.16 7.92 22.52
N ASN A 20 -4.48 6.98 21.89
CA ASN A 20 -3.46 7.25 20.89
C ASN A 20 -4.04 7.92 19.64
N ARG A 21 -5.20 7.47 19.19
CA ARG A 21 -5.95 8.09 18.10
C ARG A 21 -6.28 9.56 18.39
N TYR A 22 -6.76 9.84 19.60
CA TYR A 22 -7.03 11.22 20.04
C TYR A 22 -5.76 12.08 20.03
N LYS A 23 -4.66 11.58 20.58
CA LYS A 23 -3.36 12.28 20.57
C LYS A 23 -2.93 12.64 19.14
N VAL A 24 -2.98 11.67 18.22
CA VAL A 24 -2.60 11.88 16.82
C VAL A 24 -3.52 12.88 16.13
N SER A 25 -4.84 12.80 16.36
CA SER A 25 -5.82 13.71 15.74
C SER A 25 -5.73 15.14 16.28
N SER A 26 -5.21 15.34 17.49
CA SER A 26 -5.01 16.67 18.09
C SER A 26 -3.81 17.44 17.51
N VAL A 27 -2.90 16.73 16.81
CA VAL A 27 -1.72 17.36 16.21
C VAL A 27 -2.11 18.08 14.92
N LYS A 28 -1.99 19.41 14.92
CA LYS A 28 -2.21 20.22 13.72
C LYS A 28 -0.93 20.27 12.88
N LEU A 29 -0.93 19.55 11.77
CA LEU A 29 0.18 19.55 10.82
C LEU A 29 -0.17 20.43 9.61
N SER A 30 0.83 21.13 9.07
CA SER A 30 0.67 21.85 7.81
C SER A 30 0.47 20.88 6.65
N LYS A 31 -0.25 21.32 5.62
CA LYS A 31 -0.55 20.48 4.45
C LYS A 31 0.70 19.90 3.77
N PRO A 32 1.80 20.64 3.57
CA PRO A 32 3.04 20.07 3.03
C PRO A 32 3.63 18.94 3.89
N VAL A 33 3.62 19.11 5.22
CA VAL A 33 4.12 18.09 6.15
C VAL A 33 3.26 16.84 6.08
N MET A 34 1.94 16.98 6.07
CA MET A 34 1.00 15.86 5.92
C MET A 34 1.24 15.09 4.62
N ASN A 35 1.41 15.78 3.51
CA ASN A 35 1.66 15.16 2.21
C ASN A 35 2.97 14.37 2.21
N ARG A 36 4.03 14.93 2.81
CA ARG A 36 5.33 14.24 2.95
C ARG A 36 5.22 12.99 3.81
N LEU A 37 4.52 13.07 4.94
CA LEU A 37 4.32 11.93 5.83
C LEU A 37 3.52 10.81 5.13
N ARG A 38 2.46 11.16 4.40
CA ARG A 38 1.67 10.20 3.61
C ARG A 38 2.51 9.52 2.53
N LYS A 39 3.32 10.28 1.80
CA LYS A 39 4.22 9.73 0.78
C LYS A 39 5.22 8.75 1.41
N ASN A 40 5.87 9.13 2.51
CA ASN A 40 6.81 8.28 3.21
C ASN A 40 6.15 7.01 3.78
N SER A 41 4.95 7.12 4.32
CA SER A 41 4.18 5.97 4.79
C SER A 41 3.86 4.99 3.66
N LYS A 42 3.46 5.49 2.49
CA LYS A 42 3.22 4.65 1.30
C LYS A 42 4.50 3.96 0.80
N LYS A 43 5.64 4.63 0.81
CA LYS A 43 6.93 4.03 0.46
C LYS A 43 7.31 2.88 1.41
N LYS A 44 7.21 3.12 2.73
CA LYS A 44 7.47 2.09 3.73
C LYS A 44 6.51 0.90 3.61
N SER A 45 5.24 1.16 3.37
CA SER A 45 4.24 0.12 3.13
C SER A 45 4.57 -0.69 1.87
N SER A 46 4.98 -0.02 0.79
CA SER A 46 5.38 -0.68 -0.45
C SER A 46 6.61 -1.56 -0.24
N TYR A 47 7.61 -1.09 0.48
CA TYR A 47 8.78 -1.90 0.83
C TYR A 47 8.40 -3.11 1.67
N ALA A 48 7.71 -2.90 2.80
CA ALA A 48 7.40 -3.96 3.75
C ALA A 48 6.53 -5.06 3.13
N SER A 49 5.47 -4.70 2.39
CA SER A 49 4.58 -5.66 1.75
C SER A 49 5.30 -6.48 0.67
N ASN A 50 6.09 -5.84 -0.19
CA ASN A 50 6.85 -6.55 -1.21
C ASN A 50 7.96 -7.43 -0.60
N LYS A 51 8.55 -6.99 0.52
CA LYS A 51 9.57 -7.78 1.25
C LYS A 51 9.00 -9.08 1.82
N ILE A 52 7.78 -9.04 2.36
CA ILE A 52 7.05 -10.24 2.84
C ILE A 52 6.82 -11.23 1.69
N GLU A 53 6.52 -10.74 0.48
CA GLU A 53 6.34 -11.54 -0.73
C GLU A 53 7.66 -12.01 -1.38
N GLY A 54 8.79 -11.73 -0.74
CA GLY A 54 10.10 -12.20 -1.21
C GLY A 54 10.79 -11.28 -2.22
N ASN A 55 10.33 -10.05 -2.40
CA ASN A 55 10.99 -9.08 -3.28
C ASN A 55 12.41 -8.77 -2.76
N PRO A 56 13.48 -8.86 -3.62
CA PRO A 56 14.86 -8.73 -3.20
C PRO A 56 15.31 -7.29 -2.95
N LEU A 57 14.54 -6.28 -3.37
CA LEU A 57 14.96 -4.88 -3.27
C LEU A 57 15.13 -4.41 -1.83
N SER A 58 16.15 -3.61 -1.58
CA SER A 58 16.34 -2.89 -0.34
C SER A 58 15.41 -1.68 -0.24
N GLU A 59 15.19 -1.15 0.97
CA GLU A 59 14.36 0.04 1.17
C GLU A 59 14.83 1.22 0.33
N LYS A 60 16.14 1.44 0.23
CA LYS A 60 16.74 2.49 -0.62
C LYS A 60 16.41 2.31 -2.10
N GLN A 61 16.52 1.08 -2.61
CA GLN A 61 16.17 0.79 -4.01
C GLN A 61 14.68 0.98 -4.27
N VAL A 62 13.82 0.63 -3.31
CA VAL A 62 12.38 0.90 -3.39
C VAL A 62 12.11 2.41 -3.48
N ASP A 63 12.77 3.21 -2.65
CA ASP A 63 12.66 4.66 -2.71
C ASP A 63 13.09 5.22 -4.07
N GLU A 64 14.21 4.74 -4.59
CA GLU A 64 14.69 5.12 -5.92
C GLU A 64 13.72 4.77 -7.04
N VAL A 65 13.11 3.57 -6.99
CA VAL A 65 12.09 3.13 -7.98
C VAL A 65 10.85 4.03 -7.93
N ILE A 66 10.39 4.41 -6.73
CA ILE A 66 9.21 5.26 -6.55
C ILE A 66 9.46 6.70 -6.96
N GLU A 67 10.67 7.22 -6.74
CA GLU A 67 11.04 8.60 -7.08
C GLU A 67 11.46 8.78 -8.55
N ARG A 68 11.76 7.70 -9.25
CA ARG A 68 12.11 7.77 -10.68
C ARG A 68 10.91 8.15 -11.52
N ASP A 69 11.13 9.02 -12.50
CA ASP A 69 10.18 9.28 -13.57
C ASP A 69 9.92 8.02 -14.39
N GLU A 70 8.78 7.97 -15.07
CA GLU A 70 8.35 6.82 -15.87
C GLU A 70 9.43 6.37 -16.86
N ARG A 71 10.07 5.25 -16.53
CA ARG A 71 10.98 4.57 -17.46
C ARG A 71 10.19 3.56 -18.27
N LYS A 72 10.59 3.37 -19.51
CA LYS A 72 9.97 2.39 -20.41
C LYS A 72 10.21 0.92 -19.98
N HIS A 73 11.23 0.68 -19.16
CA HIS A 73 11.61 -0.66 -18.74
C HIS A 73 11.97 -0.71 -17.25
N TYR A 74 11.24 -1.53 -16.50
CA TYR A 74 11.52 -1.88 -15.11
C TYR A 74 11.87 -3.36 -15.04
N LEU A 75 12.79 -3.72 -14.17
CA LEU A 75 12.99 -5.11 -13.77
C LEU A 75 11.76 -5.60 -13.01
N LYS A 76 11.48 -6.91 -13.04
CA LYS A 76 10.30 -7.48 -12.38
C LYS A 76 10.13 -7.02 -10.92
N PRO A 77 11.16 -7.10 -10.04
CA PRO A 77 11.03 -6.62 -8.66
C PRO A 77 10.71 -5.12 -8.54
N GLU A 78 11.27 -4.29 -9.43
CA GLU A 78 11.00 -2.85 -9.47
C GLU A 78 9.55 -2.58 -9.89
N GLN A 79 9.04 -3.34 -10.88
CA GLN A 79 7.68 -3.21 -11.36
C GLN A 79 6.66 -3.61 -10.28
N GLU A 80 6.92 -4.66 -9.51
CA GLU A 80 6.06 -5.10 -8.40
C GLU A 80 5.90 -3.99 -7.36
N VAL A 81 7.01 -3.39 -6.92
CA VAL A 81 7.01 -2.28 -5.97
C VAL A 81 6.26 -1.06 -6.51
N ARG A 82 6.52 -0.69 -7.77
CA ARG A 82 5.86 0.44 -8.42
C ARG A 82 4.34 0.22 -8.51
N ASN A 83 3.93 -0.97 -8.90
CA ASN A 83 2.52 -1.33 -9.00
C ASN A 83 1.81 -1.25 -7.66
N TYR A 84 2.46 -1.74 -6.61
CA TYR A 84 1.92 -1.65 -5.26
C TYR A 84 1.76 -0.18 -4.83
N PHE A 85 2.77 0.64 -5.05
CA PHE A 85 2.70 2.08 -4.74
C PHE A 85 1.60 2.81 -5.53
N LEU A 86 1.44 2.50 -6.82
CA LEU A 86 0.35 3.05 -7.64
C LEU A 86 -1.03 2.59 -7.16
N ALA A 87 -1.18 1.34 -6.72
CA ALA A 87 -2.41 0.84 -6.13
C ALA A 87 -2.77 1.59 -4.84
N LEU A 88 -1.79 1.90 -3.99
CA LEU A 88 -2.00 2.73 -2.79
C LEU A 88 -2.45 4.16 -3.14
N ASN A 89 -1.85 4.78 -4.16
CA ASN A 89 -2.27 6.09 -4.63
C ASN A 89 -3.70 6.08 -5.15
N PHE A 90 -4.06 5.06 -5.93
CA PHE A 90 -5.42 4.88 -6.43
C PHE A 90 -6.44 4.74 -5.28
N LEU A 91 -6.12 3.92 -4.26
CA LEU A 91 -6.98 3.77 -3.08
C LEU A 91 -7.15 5.10 -2.33
N GLU A 92 -6.07 5.86 -2.14
CA GLU A 92 -6.13 7.17 -1.49
C GLU A 92 -7.05 8.14 -2.26
N GLU A 93 -6.97 8.13 -3.58
CA GLU A 93 -7.86 8.93 -4.43
C GLU A 93 -9.33 8.53 -4.26
N LYS A 94 -9.64 7.23 -4.24
CA LYS A 94 -10.99 6.71 -4.04
C LYS A 94 -11.55 7.08 -2.66
N VAL A 95 -10.73 6.95 -1.62
CA VAL A 95 -11.10 7.35 -0.25
C VAL A 95 -11.35 8.86 -0.17
N SER A 96 -10.51 9.68 -0.81
CA SER A 96 -10.68 11.14 -0.83
C SER A 96 -11.99 11.58 -1.51
N LYS A 97 -12.44 10.83 -2.51
CA LYS A 97 -13.72 11.00 -3.20
C LYS A 97 -14.91 10.40 -2.43
N LYS A 98 -14.68 9.85 -1.22
CA LYS A 98 -15.68 9.18 -0.38
C LYS A 98 -16.40 8.03 -1.10
N GLU A 99 -15.74 7.37 -2.03
CA GLU A 99 -16.29 6.18 -2.68
C GLU A 99 -16.44 5.06 -1.65
N LYS A 100 -17.58 4.36 -1.70
CA LYS A 100 -17.84 3.25 -0.79
C LYS A 100 -16.96 2.06 -1.13
N PHE A 101 -16.45 1.41 -0.11
CA PHE A 101 -15.75 0.15 -0.25
C PHE A 101 -16.72 -0.91 -0.81
N SER A 102 -16.37 -1.54 -1.92
CA SER A 102 -17.23 -2.49 -2.62
C SER A 102 -16.43 -3.70 -3.11
N GLN A 103 -17.11 -4.82 -3.28
CA GLN A 103 -16.54 -6.02 -3.87
C GLN A 103 -15.92 -5.74 -5.25
N LYS A 104 -16.56 -4.88 -6.05
CA LYS A 104 -16.07 -4.46 -7.37
C LYS A 104 -14.69 -3.77 -7.26
N LEU A 105 -14.49 -2.92 -6.24
CA LEU A 105 -13.22 -2.26 -5.99
C LEU A 105 -12.12 -3.26 -5.62
N ILE A 106 -12.44 -4.25 -4.76
CA ILE A 106 -11.51 -5.32 -4.38
C ILE A 106 -11.08 -6.14 -5.60
N LEU A 107 -12.05 -6.55 -6.43
CA LEU A 107 -11.78 -7.32 -7.65
C LEU A 107 -10.96 -6.52 -8.66
N PHE A 108 -11.23 -5.22 -8.80
CA PHE A 108 -10.45 -4.34 -9.67
C PHE A 108 -9.00 -4.24 -9.20
N LEU A 109 -8.76 -4.02 -7.90
CA LEU A 109 -7.41 -3.98 -7.32
C LEU A 109 -6.68 -5.32 -7.50
N GLY A 110 -7.36 -6.44 -7.23
CA GLY A 110 -6.80 -7.77 -7.42
C GLY A 110 -6.40 -8.02 -8.89
N LYS A 111 -7.25 -7.63 -9.84
CA LYS A 111 -6.93 -7.71 -11.27
C LYS A 111 -5.78 -6.80 -11.66
N THR A 112 -5.74 -5.58 -11.16
CA THR A 112 -4.64 -4.63 -11.44
C THR A 112 -3.31 -5.19 -10.97
N LEU A 113 -3.26 -5.77 -9.78
CA LEU A 113 -2.07 -6.43 -9.25
C LEU A 113 -1.72 -7.72 -10.02
N GLN A 114 -2.71 -8.52 -10.46
CA GLN A 114 -2.50 -9.74 -11.23
C GLN A 114 -2.18 -9.51 -12.70
N ILE A 115 -2.81 -8.56 -13.37
CA ILE A 115 -2.56 -8.26 -14.80
C ILE A 115 -1.09 -7.87 -14.98
N LEU A 116 -0.52 -7.19 -14.01
CA LEU A 116 0.89 -6.84 -14.04
C LEU A 116 1.81 -8.06 -13.83
N ALA A 117 1.37 -9.06 -13.06
CA ALA A 117 2.06 -10.34 -12.96
C ALA A 117 1.91 -11.20 -14.23
N SER A 118 0.74 -11.22 -14.87
CA SER A 118 0.47 -12.03 -16.07
C SER A 118 1.12 -11.47 -17.33
N VAL A 119 1.23 -10.15 -17.47
CA VAL A 119 1.97 -9.53 -18.60
C VAL A 119 3.44 -9.93 -18.59
N PHE A 120 4.03 -10.14 -17.40
CA PHE A 120 5.38 -10.67 -17.30
C PHE A 120 5.49 -12.16 -17.63
N LEU A 121 4.48 -12.94 -17.33
CA LEU A 121 4.47 -14.38 -17.66
C LEU A 121 4.31 -14.64 -19.17
N THR A 122 3.56 -13.79 -19.87
CA THR A 122 3.38 -13.91 -21.34
C THR A 122 4.58 -13.37 -22.12
N ASN A 123 5.30 -12.38 -21.61
CA ASN A 123 6.50 -11.86 -22.28
C ASN A 123 7.76 -12.72 -22.06
N ASN A 124 7.78 -13.58 -21.04
CA ASN A 124 8.88 -14.53 -20.81
C ASN A 124 8.58 -15.94 -21.40
N GLY A 125 7.43 -16.13 -22.05
CA GLY A 125 7.05 -17.38 -22.69
C GLY A 125 7.58 -17.58 -24.12
N ASN A 126 8.30 -16.63 -24.68
CA ASN A 126 8.95 -16.71 -25.99
C ASN A 126 10.46 -16.54 -25.87
N LEU A 127 11.11 -17.51 -25.24
CA LEU A 127 12.50 -17.87 -25.52
C LEU A 127 12.48 -19.25 -26.18
N VAL A 128 12.31 -19.24 -27.44
CA VAL A 128 12.84 -20.28 -28.33
C VAL A 128 13.92 -19.64 -29.16
#